data_43832da6d9d925d13555f3dfd2c67705
#
_entry.id   43832da6d9d925d13555f3dfd2c67705
#
_cell.length_a   1.000
_cell.length_b   1.000
_cell.length_c   1.000
_cell.angle_alpha   90.00
_cell.angle_beta   90.00
_cell.angle_gamma   90.00
#
_symmetry.space_group_name_H-M   'P 1'
#
loop_
_entity.id
_entity.type
_entity.pdbx_description
1 polymer ?
#
loop_
_entity_poly.entity_id
_entity_poly.type
_entity_poly.pdbx_seq_one_letter_code
_entity_poly.pdbx_strand_id
1 'polypeptide(L)'
;MQSILVNVKPLEANSICEKKNNFIERKSQPKLEPPFTCYLYCGKAKTKKDIVSFCYYTKDDFILFDNIINGRVFGKFTCDYIQKDCHRNDKSVCFWHISNLIIFRQSIELNGFLFAKWNEKRPCDYGYCEFENKCLKKGIYYDNCPKAKLNKAPVSWCYVNKEGLF
;
A
#
# COMPACT_ATOMS: atom_id res chain seq x y z
N MET A 1 6.12 -13.44 -2.90
CA MET A 1 5.84 -13.29 -1.44
C MET A 1 4.71 -12.30 -1.28
N GLN A 2 3.66 -12.63 -0.54
CA GLN A 2 2.50 -11.78 -0.33
C GLN A 2 2.86 -10.59 0.56
N SER A 3 2.45 -9.40 0.15
CA SER A 3 2.67 -8.14 0.86
C SER A 3 1.34 -7.40 1.08
N ILE A 4 1.36 -6.33 1.82
CA ILE A 4 0.20 -5.50 2.09
C ILE A 4 0.40 -4.12 1.44
N LEU A 5 -0.62 -3.59 0.78
CA LEU A 5 -0.69 -2.18 0.41
C LEU A 5 -1.58 -1.45 1.42
N VAL A 6 -1.04 -0.45 2.08
CA VAL A 6 -1.71 0.34 3.12
C VAL A 6 -2.00 1.73 2.59
N ASN A 7 -3.27 2.13 2.63
CA ASN A 7 -3.68 3.49 2.27
C ASN A 7 -3.60 4.39 3.51
N VAL A 8 -2.77 5.41 3.46
CA VAL A 8 -2.61 6.43 4.50
C VAL A 8 -3.14 7.77 4.03
N LYS A 9 -3.71 8.55 4.93
CA LYS A 9 -4.13 9.93 4.63
C LYS A 9 -2.89 10.82 4.45
N PRO A 10 -2.99 11.93 3.70
CA PRO A 10 -1.85 12.84 3.51
C PRO A 10 -1.15 13.27 4.80
N LEU A 11 -1.91 13.64 5.82
CA LEU A 11 -1.36 14.03 7.12
C LEU A 11 -0.62 12.87 7.82
N GLU A 12 -1.16 11.66 7.76
CA GLU A 12 -0.54 10.44 8.29
C GLU A 12 0.76 10.13 7.51
N ALA A 13 0.72 10.24 6.18
CA ALA A 13 1.89 10.06 5.32
C ALA A 13 3.03 11.02 5.70
N ASN A 14 2.72 12.30 5.89
CA ASN A 14 3.70 13.29 6.33
C ASN A 14 4.34 12.91 7.65
N SER A 15 3.53 12.55 8.65
CA SER A 15 4.04 12.14 9.98
C SER A 15 4.93 10.89 9.93
N ILE A 16 4.60 9.93 9.04
CA ILE A 16 5.42 8.73 8.83
C ILE A 16 6.79 9.12 8.23
N CYS A 17 6.78 9.98 7.22
CA CYS A 17 8.00 10.39 6.54
C CYS A 17 8.93 11.21 7.45
N GLU A 18 8.36 12.04 8.32
CA GLU A 18 9.10 12.77 9.34
C GLU A 18 9.53 11.88 10.52
N LYS A 19 9.23 10.57 10.46
CA LYS A 19 9.51 9.58 11.52
C LYS A 19 8.90 9.96 12.88
N LYS A 20 7.81 10.74 12.88
CA LYS A 20 7.06 11.09 14.08
C LYS A 20 6.14 9.99 14.56
N ASN A 21 5.72 9.10 13.64
CA ASN A 21 4.85 7.96 13.93
C ASN A 21 5.57 6.64 13.67
N ASN A 22 5.61 5.79 14.69
CA ASN A 22 6.14 4.43 14.61
C ASN A 22 5.02 3.38 14.45
N PHE A 23 3.77 3.80 14.34
CA PHE A 23 2.60 2.92 14.21
C PHE A 23 1.62 3.45 13.20
N ILE A 24 0.91 2.53 12.54
CA ILE A 24 -0.26 2.81 11.71
C ILE A 24 -1.48 2.21 12.40
N GLU A 25 -2.48 3.05 12.71
CA GLU A 25 -3.74 2.63 13.29
C GLU A 25 -4.68 2.07 12.22
N ARG A 26 -5.21 0.86 12.43
CA ARG A 26 -6.20 0.22 11.55
C ARG A 26 -7.27 -0.51 12.36
N LYS A 27 -8.48 -0.58 11.79
CA LYS A 27 -9.62 -1.29 12.41
C LYS A 27 -9.49 -2.81 12.36
N SER A 28 -8.60 -3.33 11.52
CA SER A 28 -8.42 -4.76 11.32
C SER A 28 -6.97 -5.08 11.00
N GLN A 29 -6.60 -6.34 11.21
CA GLN A 29 -5.29 -6.87 10.86
C GLN A 29 -5.39 -7.82 9.67
N PRO A 30 -4.32 -8.00 8.89
CA PRO A 30 -4.24 -9.04 7.87
C PRO A 30 -4.16 -10.43 8.51
N LYS A 31 -4.40 -11.47 7.70
CA LYS A 31 -4.19 -12.86 8.11
C LYS A 31 -2.71 -13.29 8.02
N LEU A 32 -1.82 -12.38 7.62
CA LEU A 32 -0.38 -12.62 7.63
C LEU A 32 0.16 -12.45 9.04
N GLU A 33 1.03 -13.37 9.43
CA GLU A 33 1.77 -13.24 10.68
C GLU A 33 2.99 -12.33 10.47
N PRO A 34 3.27 -11.39 11.38
CA PRO A 34 4.50 -10.61 11.34
C PRO A 34 5.75 -11.50 11.46
N PRO A 35 6.89 -11.12 10.83
CA PRO A 35 7.06 -9.87 10.07
C PRO A 35 6.58 -9.98 8.61
N PHE A 36 5.95 -8.91 8.09
CA PHE A 36 5.57 -8.83 6.68
C PHE A 36 5.82 -7.42 6.09
N THR A 37 5.97 -7.37 4.77
CA THR A 37 6.20 -6.10 4.07
C THR A 37 4.89 -5.37 3.82
N CYS A 38 4.88 -4.07 4.14
CA CYS A 38 3.83 -3.12 3.81
C CYS A 38 4.33 -2.07 2.83
N TYR A 39 3.56 -1.78 1.78
CA TYR A 39 3.74 -0.63 0.90
C TYR A 39 2.81 0.49 1.32
N LEU A 40 3.31 1.72 1.29
CA LEU A 40 2.59 2.92 1.72
C LEU A 40 2.04 3.67 0.50
N TYR A 41 0.73 3.74 0.39
CA TYR A 41 0.04 4.56 -0.61
C TYR A 41 -0.50 5.82 0.07
N CYS A 42 -0.15 6.99 -0.42
CA CYS A 42 -0.72 8.25 0.04
C CYS A 42 -2.04 8.54 -0.68
N GLY A 43 -3.10 8.76 0.07
CA GLY A 43 -4.39 9.16 -0.48
C GLY A 43 -4.29 10.41 -1.34
N LYS A 44 -5.22 10.58 -2.30
CA LYS A 44 -5.28 11.78 -3.14
C LYS A 44 -5.51 13.03 -2.30
N ALA A 45 -4.84 14.12 -2.64
CA ALA A 45 -5.10 15.41 -2.03
C ALA A 45 -6.51 15.89 -2.41
N LYS A 46 -7.29 16.36 -1.44
CA LYS A 46 -8.59 16.97 -1.65
C LYS A 46 -8.48 18.49 -1.76
N THR A 47 -7.49 19.06 -1.09
CA THR A 47 -7.19 20.50 -1.08
C THR A 47 -5.70 20.72 -1.31
N LYS A 48 -5.30 21.96 -1.59
CA LYS A 48 -3.87 22.34 -1.71
C LYS A 48 -3.08 22.05 -0.42
N LYS A 49 -3.73 22.12 0.75
CA LYS A 49 -3.11 21.85 2.06
C LYS A 49 -2.81 20.37 2.29
N ASP A 50 -3.46 19.47 1.54
CA ASP A 50 -3.24 18.02 1.64
C ASP A 50 -2.11 17.54 0.74
N ILE A 51 -1.48 18.44 -0.03
CA ILE A 51 -0.36 18.05 -0.90
C ILE A 51 0.85 17.75 -0.03
N VAL A 52 1.39 16.55 -0.21
CA VAL A 52 2.60 16.08 0.46
C VAL A 52 3.66 15.85 -0.60
N SER A 53 4.78 16.53 -0.46
CA SER A 53 5.93 16.38 -1.33
C SER A 53 7.20 16.18 -0.53
N PHE A 54 8.16 15.46 -1.10
CA PHE A 54 9.49 15.25 -0.54
C PHE A 54 10.53 15.78 -1.48
N CYS A 55 11.38 16.64 -0.94
CA CYS A 55 12.58 17.09 -1.62
C CYS A 55 13.75 16.20 -1.24
N TYR A 56 14.45 15.68 -2.24
CA TYR A 56 15.71 14.97 -2.03
C TYR A 56 16.86 15.91 -2.34
N TYR A 57 17.78 15.98 -1.36
CA TYR A 57 19.00 16.78 -1.49
C TYR A 57 20.17 15.87 -1.85
N THR A 58 21.06 16.35 -2.73
CA THR A 58 22.38 15.74 -2.91
C THR A 58 23.33 16.19 -1.80
N LYS A 59 24.54 15.60 -1.76
CA LYS A 59 25.62 16.07 -0.88
C LYS A 59 26.00 17.54 -1.09
N ASP A 60 25.65 18.10 -2.25
CA ASP A 60 25.94 19.50 -2.64
C ASP A 60 24.73 20.43 -2.44
N ASP A 61 23.73 20.02 -1.65
CA ASP A 61 22.50 20.76 -1.32
C ASP A 61 21.61 21.15 -2.54
N PHE A 62 21.80 20.49 -3.67
CA PHE A 62 20.89 20.67 -4.82
C PHE A 62 19.62 19.82 -4.64
N ILE A 63 18.45 20.43 -4.81
CA ILE A 63 17.17 19.74 -4.88
C ILE A 63 17.14 18.94 -6.19
N LEU A 64 17.20 17.61 -6.08
CA LEU A 64 17.14 16.75 -7.26
C LEU A 64 15.72 16.55 -7.78
N PHE A 65 14.75 16.41 -6.86
CA PHE A 65 13.36 16.10 -7.21
C PHE A 65 12.39 16.62 -6.16
N ASP A 66 11.31 17.24 -6.63
CA ASP A 66 10.09 17.44 -5.84
C ASP A 66 9.15 16.27 -6.14
N ASN A 67 9.03 15.35 -5.19
CA ASN A 67 8.25 14.12 -5.36
C ASN A 67 6.90 14.26 -4.67
N ILE A 68 5.87 14.64 -5.44
CA ILE A 68 4.48 14.63 -4.95
C ILE A 68 4.04 13.19 -4.80
N ILE A 69 3.69 12.81 -3.57
CA ILE A 69 3.35 11.41 -3.23
C ILE A 69 1.84 11.13 -3.22
N ASN A 70 1.01 12.16 -3.29
CA ASN A 70 -0.45 12.01 -3.29
C ASN A 70 -0.94 11.18 -4.49
N GLY A 71 -1.75 10.17 -4.21
CA GLY A 71 -2.24 9.24 -5.22
C GLY A 71 -1.21 8.21 -5.69
N ARG A 72 -0.08 8.07 -4.99
CA ARG A 72 1.04 7.20 -5.38
C ARG A 72 1.54 6.37 -4.19
N VAL A 73 2.27 5.30 -4.50
CA VAL A 73 3.00 4.51 -3.50
C VAL A 73 4.36 5.16 -3.28
N PHE A 74 4.64 5.59 -2.06
CA PHE A 74 5.79 6.43 -1.75
C PHE A 74 6.87 5.76 -0.89
N GLY A 75 6.57 4.57 -0.36
CA GLY A 75 7.53 3.88 0.49
C GLY A 75 7.08 2.48 0.86
N LYS A 76 7.91 1.81 1.64
CA LYS A 76 7.61 0.52 2.25
C LYS A 76 8.20 0.43 3.65
N PHE A 77 7.64 -0.45 4.47
CA PHE A 77 8.16 -0.78 5.80
C PHE A 77 7.95 -2.27 6.11
N THR A 78 8.58 -2.75 7.14
CA THR A 78 8.30 -4.05 7.75
C THR A 78 7.35 -3.85 8.92
N CYS A 79 6.20 -4.52 8.92
CA CYS A 79 5.38 -4.67 10.12
C CYS A 79 5.91 -5.87 10.90
N ASP A 80 6.62 -5.62 11.98
CA ASP A 80 7.26 -6.68 12.79
C ASP A 80 6.36 -7.18 13.93
N TYR A 81 5.39 -6.38 14.36
CA TYR A 81 4.32 -6.82 15.26
C TYR A 81 3.07 -5.95 15.14
N ILE A 82 1.95 -6.46 15.62
CA ILE A 82 0.67 -5.76 15.70
C ILE A 82 0.19 -5.79 17.15
N GLN A 83 -0.02 -4.61 17.72
CA GLN A 83 -0.64 -4.46 19.03
C GLN A 83 -2.14 -4.24 18.86
N LYS A 84 -2.96 -4.99 19.62
CA LYS A 84 -4.41 -4.79 19.69
C LYS A 84 -4.77 -4.01 20.93
N ASP A 85 -5.57 -2.97 20.76
CA ASP A 85 -6.20 -2.26 21.86
C ASP A 85 -7.70 -2.58 21.89
N CYS A 86 -8.13 -3.27 22.94
CA CYS A 86 -9.52 -3.69 23.14
C CYS A 86 -10.33 -2.70 23.98
N HIS A 87 -9.71 -1.59 24.44
CA HIS A 87 -10.31 -0.73 25.47
C HIS A 87 -10.98 0.54 24.95
N ARG A 88 -10.97 0.81 23.65
CA ARG A 88 -11.64 1.98 23.08
C ARG A 88 -13.04 1.65 22.59
N ASN A 89 -14.06 1.85 23.45
CA ASN A 89 -15.49 1.91 23.06
C ASN A 89 -15.94 0.76 22.15
N ASP A 90 -15.75 -0.50 22.56
CA ASP A 90 -16.16 -1.72 21.85
C ASP A 90 -15.65 -1.89 20.42
N LYS A 91 -14.70 -1.05 19.97
CA LYS A 91 -14.06 -1.17 18.67
C LYS A 91 -12.60 -1.54 18.85
N SER A 92 -12.27 -2.77 18.50
CA SER A 92 -10.87 -3.20 18.45
C SER A 92 -10.09 -2.36 17.43
N VAL A 93 -9.00 -1.77 17.88
CA VAL A 93 -8.07 -1.03 17.05
C VAL A 93 -6.75 -1.80 17.03
N CYS A 94 -6.15 -1.89 15.85
CA CYS A 94 -4.86 -2.54 15.63
C CYS A 94 -3.80 -1.48 15.31
N PHE A 95 -2.70 -1.49 16.05
CA PHE A 95 -1.52 -0.66 15.81
C PHE A 95 -0.44 -1.51 15.16
N TRP A 96 -0.15 -1.23 13.90
CA TRP A 96 0.88 -1.92 13.11
C TRP A 96 2.20 -1.19 13.28
N HIS A 97 3.18 -1.84 13.87
CA HIS A 97 4.49 -1.22 14.10
C HIS A 97 5.27 -1.04 12.80
N ILE A 98 5.89 0.13 12.65
CA ILE A 98 6.70 0.50 11.49
C ILE A 98 8.17 0.27 11.84
N SER A 99 8.79 -0.70 11.20
CA SER A 99 10.23 -0.91 11.24
C SER A 99 10.81 -0.90 9.81
N ASN A 100 12.10 -0.67 9.68
CA ASN A 100 12.81 -0.65 8.39
C ASN A 100 12.11 0.20 7.30
N LEU A 101 11.65 1.40 7.69
CA LEU A 101 10.98 2.33 6.79
C LEU A 101 11.94 2.79 5.67
N ILE A 102 11.50 2.62 4.44
CA ILE A 102 12.19 3.08 3.23
C ILE A 102 11.24 3.99 2.46
N ILE A 103 11.59 5.25 2.31
CA ILE A 103 10.89 6.19 1.42
C ILE A 103 11.55 6.12 0.04
N PHE A 104 10.74 5.97 -1.00
CA PHE A 104 11.22 5.85 -2.37
C PHE A 104 11.66 7.20 -2.90
N ARG A 105 12.81 7.26 -3.59
CA ARG A 105 13.27 8.47 -4.29
C ARG A 105 12.26 8.94 -5.33
N GLN A 106 11.60 7.99 -5.98
CA GLN A 106 10.52 8.25 -6.93
C GLN A 106 9.30 7.43 -6.52
N SER A 107 8.16 8.10 -6.35
CA SER A 107 6.90 7.44 -6.01
C SER A 107 6.38 6.61 -7.21
N ILE A 108 5.71 5.50 -6.90
CA ILE A 108 5.25 4.51 -7.87
C ILE A 108 3.75 4.67 -8.09
N GLU A 109 3.30 4.54 -9.33
CA GLU A 109 1.88 4.51 -9.63
C GLU A 109 1.21 3.23 -9.11
N LEU A 110 -0.07 3.35 -8.75
CA LEU A 110 -0.81 2.24 -8.18
C LEU A 110 -0.96 1.05 -9.13
N ASN A 111 -1.01 1.31 -10.44
CA ASN A 111 -1.11 0.27 -11.48
C ASN A 111 0.16 -0.58 -11.63
N GLY A 112 1.26 -0.21 -10.97
CA GLY A 112 2.45 -1.05 -10.83
C GLY A 112 2.28 -2.20 -9.84
N PHE A 113 1.16 -2.26 -9.11
CA PHE A 113 0.87 -3.33 -8.14
C PHE A 113 -0.22 -4.25 -8.66
N LEU A 114 -0.14 -5.53 -8.28
CA LEU A 114 -1.12 -6.55 -8.59
C LEU A 114 -1.88 -6.96 -7.33
N PHE A 115 -3.17 -7.28 -7.46
CA PHE A 115 -3.91 -7.92 -6.38
C PHE A 115 -3.33 -9.31 -6.10
N ALA A 116 -3.09 -9.62 -4.83
CA ALA A 116 -2.61 -10.95 -4.43
C ALA A 116 -3.69 -12.03 -4.51
N LYS A 117 -4.96 -11.64 -4.45
CA LYS A 117 -6.09 -12.57 -4.49
C LYS A 117 -7.19 -12.03 -5.38
N TRP A 118 -7.77 -12.95 -6.16
CA TRP A 118 -9.03 -12.73 -6.85
C TRP A 118 -10.13 -12.36 -5.85
N ASN A 119 -10.91 -11.33 -6.17
CA ASN A 119 -12.14 -11.04 -5.46
C ASN A 119 -13.30 -11.71 -6.20
N GLU A 120 -13.80 -12.83 -5.70
CA GLU A 120 -14.92 -13.58 -6.27
C GLU A 120 -16.18 -12.73 -6.50
N LYS A 121 -16.34 -11.64 -5.74
CA LYS A 121 -17.43 -10.67 -5.92
C LYS A 121 -17.30 -9.82 -7.18
N ARG A 122 -16.20 -9.92 -7.90
CA ARG A 122 -15.97 -9.25 -9.19
C ARG A 122 -15.56 -10.28 -10.22
N PRO A 123 -16.53 -11.01 -10.81
CA PRO A 123 -16.23 -11.97 -11.85
C PRO A 123 -15.48 -11.30 -13.00
N CYS A 124 -14.60 -12.05 -13.64
CA CYS A 124 -13.90 -11.59 -14.81
C CYS A 124 -14.90 -11.47 -15.96
N ASP A 125 -15.17 -10.26 -16.40
CA ASP A 125 -16.02 -9.93 -17.55
C ASP A 125 -15.20 -9.78 -18.85
N TYR A 126 -13.95 -10.25 -18.85
CA TYR A 126 -13.12 -10.31 -20.04
C TYR A 126 -13.61 -11.49 -20.91
N GLY A 127 -14.38 -11.20 -21.94
CA GLY A 127 -15.11 -12.19 -22.76
C GLY A 127 -14.26 -13.23 -23.47
N TYR A 128 -12.93 -13.07 -23.54
CA TYR A 128 -11.97 -14.03 -24.07
C TYR A 128 -10.66 -13.97 -23.28
N CYS A 129 -10.61 -14.73 -22.18
CA CYS A 129 -9.38 -14.90 -21.41
C CYS A 129 -8.99 -16.37 -21.41
N GLU A 130 -7.86 -16.72 -22.03
CA GLU A 130 -7.31 -18.09 -22.02
C GLU A 130 -7.03 -18.64 -20.61
N PHE A 131 -6.97 -17.74 -19.61
CA PHE A 131 -6.69 -18.07 -18.21
C PHE A 131 -7.95 -18.08 -17.32
N GLU A 132 -9.14 -17.78 -17.84
CA GLU A 132 -10.37 -17.62 -17.04
C GLU A 132 -10.61 -18.79 -16.07
N ASN A 133 -10.58 -20.02 -16.59
CA ASN A 133 -10.78 -21.23 -15.78
C ASN A 133 -9.68 -21.46 -14.74
N LYS A 134 -8.46 -21.01 -15.01
CA LYS A 134 -7.32 -21.16 -14.10
C LYS A 134 -7.37 -20.11 -12.99
N CYS A 135 -7.76 -18.88 -13.32
CA CYS A 135 -7.98 -17.82 -12.33
C CYS A 135 -9.11 -18.18 -11.36
N LEU A 136 -10.26 -18.64 -11.87
CA LEU A 136 -11.39 -19.08 -11.06
C LEU A 136 -11.03 -20.24 -10.12
N LYS A 137 -10.29 -21.25 -10.61
CA LYS A 137 -9.88 -22.40 -9.80
C LYS A 137 -8.87 -22.06 -8.70
N LYS A 138 -7.96 -21.10 -8.95
CA LYS A 138 -6.89 -20.76 -8.02
C LYS A 138 -7.24 -19.56 -7.12
N GLY A 139 -8.29 -18.80 -7.43
CA GLY A 139 -8.63 -17.57 -6.71
C GLY A 139 -7.56 -16.48 -6.80
N ILE A 140 -6.71 -16.51 -7.85
CA ILE A 140 -5.62 -15.56 -8.08
C ILE A 140 -5.64 -15.08 -9.51
N TYR A 141 -5.19 -13.86 -9.76
CA TYR A 141 -4.94 -13.37 -11.11
C TYR A 141 -3.61 -13.90 -11.66
N TYR A 142 -3.53 -14.14 -12.95
CA TYR A 142 -2.27 -14.37 -13.63
C TYR A 142 -1.50 -13.06 -13.81
N ASP A 143 -0.17 -13.14 -13.79
CA ASP A 143 0.74 -12.00 -13.71
C ASP A 143 0.52 -10.95 -14.82
N ASN A 144 0.15 -11.39 -16.00
CA ASN A 144 -0.11 -10.50 -17.13
C ASN A 144 -1.59 -10.10 -17.30
N CYS A 145 -2.45 -10.45 -16.33
CA CYS A 145 -3.87 -10.10 -16.42
C CYS A 145 -4.08 -8.60 -16.21
N PRO A 146 -4.63 -7.85 -17.19
CA PRO A 146 -4.90 -6.42 -17.03
C PRO A 146 -5.81 -6.09 -15.84
N LYS A 147 -6.67 -7.03 -15.44
CA LYS A 147 -7.58 -6.88 -14.30
C LYS A 147 -6.91 -7.17 -12.95
N ALA A 148 -5.75 -7.80 -12.93
CA ALA A 148 -4.95 -7.97 -11.73
C ALA A 148 -4.36 -6.65 -11.24
N LYS A 149 -4.18 -5.66 -12.13
CA LYS A 149 -3.61 -4.36 -11.78
C LYS A 149 -4.53 -3.56 -10.87
N LEU A 150 -3.92 -2.92 -9.87
CA LEU A 150 -4.61 -2.04 -8.96
C LEU A 150 -4.96 -0.71 -9.65
N ASN A 151 -6.21 -0.55 -10.07
CA ASN A 151 -6.71 0.69 -10.67
C ASN A 151 -7.29 1.65 -9.62
N LYS A 152 -7.57 1.15 -8.41
CA LYS A 152 -8.15 1.93 -7.31
C LYS A 152 -7.50 1.55 -6.00
N ALA A 153 -7.12 2.57 -5.23
CA ALA A 153 -6.58 2.37 -3.90
C ALA A 153 -7.59 1.67 -2.97
N PRO A 154 -7.14 0.81 -2.07
CA PRO A 154 -7.99 0.24 -1.03
C PRO A 154 -8.49 1.34 -0.10
N VAL A 155 -9.62 1.11 0.58
CA VAL A 155 -10.13 2.06 1.60
C VAL A 155 -9.17 2.14 2.79
N SER A 156 -8.60 1.01 3.20
CA SER A 156 -7.65 0.92 4.32
C SER A 156 -6.38 0.18 3.89
N TRP A 157 -6.50 -1.10 3.54
CA TRP A 157 -5.40 -1.93 3.07
C TRP A 157 -5.92 -3.08 2.20
N CYS A 158 -5.02 -3.70 1.41
CA CYS A 158 -5.28 -4.92 0.65
C CYS A 158 -4.00 -5.75 0.49
N TYR A 159 -4.17 -7.02 0.14
CA TYR A 159 -3.05 -7.89 -0.23
C TYR A 159 -2.57 -7.57 -1.64
N VAL A 160 -1.25 -7.55 -1.82
CA VAL A 160 -0.61 -7.34 -3.12
C VAL A 160 0.52 -8.35 -3.33
N ASN A 161 0.78 -8.70 -4.59
CA ASN A 161 1.97 -9.44 -4.98
C ASN A 161 3.04 -8.47 -5.47
N LYS A 162 4.27 -8.76 -5.08
CA LYS A 162 5.45 -8.07 -5.56
C LYS A 162 5.98 -8.85 -6.76
N GLU A 163 5.43 -8.65 -7.94
CA GLU A 163 6.07 -9.12 -9.17
C GLU A 163 6.31 -7.93 -10.08
N GLY A 164 7.56 -7.70 -10.41
CA GLY A 164 7.97 -6.78 -11.48
C GLY A 164 8.24 -5.33 -11.09
N LEU A 165 8.46 -4.99 -9.82
CA LEU A 165 8.71 -3.60 -9.40
C LEU A 165 10.19 -3.21 -9.28
N PHE A 166 11.13 -4.13 -9.59
CA PHE A 166 12.58 -3.81 -9.65
C PHE A 166 13.31 -4.77 -10.56
#